data_70e41a9503fa3074ff8bf313ebc954bb
#
_entry.id   70e41a9503fa3074ff8bf313ebc954bb
#
_cell.length_a   1.000
_cell.length_b   1.000
_cell.length_c   1.000
_cell.angle_alpha   90.00
_cell.angle_beta   90.00
_cell.angle_gamma   90.00
#
_symmetry.space_group_name_H-M   'P 1'
#
loop_
_entity.id
_entity.type
_entity.pdbx_description
1 polymer ?
#
loop_
_entity_poly.entity_id
_entity_poly.type
_entity_poly.pdbx_seq_one_letter_code
_entity_poly.pdbx_strand_id
1 'polypeptide(L)'
;MLVIYVIVATRMYQRILPLSAATAKAQNRLSGVLSDAVTNILAVKTCGREDFEKELFDEADLAAMQAESRSMRATMQRGFTTSGIITVIMLIVSIFVAGGNAWFGISGGMLVMMFSYTYQLSMRFNYINSMMQRMNRAIGDASEMARILDEPRLVEDAPGAPDLVVTEGSIDFDHLGFAYADAAEGDRVFTDLNLHIPAGQRVGLVGRSGSGKTTLTKLLLRLSDVQDGHVRVDGQDISTCTQQSLRRQIAYVPQEALLFHRSIRENIAYGRPGASEEEIRRAAELANALEFIDRLPSGLDTLVGERGVKLSGGQRQRVAIARAILTDAPILVLDEATSALDSESEALVQDALENLMRGRTSIVVAHRLSTVAALDRIVVLADGEIVEDGTHAELAEAEGEYAALWNRQTGAFLDGE
;
A
#
# COMPACT_ATOMS: atom_id res chain seq x y z
N MET A 1 4.17 33.28 44.76
CA MET A 1 3.64 33.77 43.45
C MET A 1 4.09 32.91 42.26
N LEU A 2 5.40 32.63 42.08
CA LEU A 2 5.87 31.76 40.99
C LEU A 2 5.28 30.33 41.01
N VAL A 3 5.15 29.73 42.18
CA VAL A 3 4.51 28.40 42.36
C VAL A 3 3.05 28.44 41.93
N ILE A 4 2.31 29.51 42.29
CA ILE A 4 0.92 29.70 41.87
C ILE A 4 0.85 29.84 40.33
N TYR A 5 1.76 30.58 39.73
CA TYR A 5 1.85 30.72 38.26
C TYR A 5 2.03 29.34 37.60
N VAL A 6 2.97 28.52 38.06
CA VAL A 6 3.23 27.19 37.51
C VAL A 6 2.01 26.27 37.66
N ILE A 7 1.36 26.25 38.83
CA ILE A 7 0.16 25.43 39.06
C ILE A 7 -0.98 25.83 38.12
N VAL A 8 -1.25 27.15 38.01
CA VAL A 8 -2.32 27.67 37.12
C VAL A 8 -2.00 27.37 35.65
N ALA A 9 -0.76 27.64 35.23
CA ALA A 9 -0.33 27.41 33.86
C ALA A 9 -0.45 25.91 33.47
N THR A 10 -0.06 25.00 34.36
CA THR A 10 -0.13 23.54 34.12
C THR A 10 -1.58 23.07 34.09
N ARG A 11 -2.44 23.50 34.99
CA ARG A 11 -3.87 23.14 34.98
C ARG A 11 -4.58 23.65 33.73
N MET A 12 -4.29 24.87 33.30
CA MET A 12 -4.87 25.42 32.06
C MET A 12 -4.34 24.69 30.83
N TYR A 13 -3.07 24.30 30.83
CA TYR A 13 -2.50 23.49 29.76
C TYR A 13 -3.18 22.12 29.63
N GLN A 14 -3.40 21.41 30.73
CA GLN A 14 -4.12 20.14 30.74
C GLN A 14 -5.54 20.23 30.16
N ARG A 15 -6.21 21.40 30.28
CA ARG A 15 -7.51 21.65 29.64
C ARG A 15 -7.43 21.90 28.13
N ILE A 16 -6.31 22.44 27.66
CA ILE A 16 -6.10 22.73 26.22
C ILE A 16 -5.75 21.45 25.45
N LEU A 17 -5.05 20.51 26.06
CA LEU A 17 -4.58 19.29 25.42
C LEU A 17 -5.69 18.50 24.69
N PRO A 18 -6.84 18.17 25.33
CA PRO A 18 -7.94 17.47 24.64
C PRO A 18 -8.60 18.31 23.54
N LEU A 19 -8.63 19.64 23.67
CA LEU A 19 -9.14 20.52 22.63
C LEU A 19 -8.23 20.55 21.39
N SER A 20 -6.92 20.54 21.62
CA SER A 20 -5.95 20.46 20.53
C SER A 20 -6.02 19.12 19.79
N ALA A 21 -6.20 18.01 20.52
CA ALA A 21 -6.42 16.69 19.91
C ALA A 21 -7.72 16.64 19.10
N ALA A 22 -8.80 17.24 19.61
CA ALA A 22 -10.07 17.36 18.88
C ALA A 22 -9.93 18.19 17.60
N THR A 23 -9.13 19.26 17.63
CA THR A 23 -8.82 20.07 16.44
C THR A 23 -8.07 19.26 15.40
N ALA A 24 -7.03 18.53 15.80
CA ALA A 24 -6.26 17.66 14.90
C ALA A 24 -7.16 16.61 14.26
N LYS A 25 -8.03 15.95 15.03
CA LYS A 25 -8.99 14.96 14.51
C LYS A 25 -9.97 15.57 13.50
N ALA A 26 -10.48 16.76 13.76
CA ALA A 26 -11.41 17.45 12.85
C ALA A 26 -10.70 17.88 11.56
N GLN A 27 -9.45 18.34 11.64
CA GLN A 27 -8.63 18.71 10.48
C GLN A 27 -8.29 17.49 9.62
N ASN A 28 -7.97 16.35 10.24
CA ASN A 28 -7.72 15.10 9.52
C ASN A 28 -9.00 14.62 8.80
N ARG A 29 -10.18 14.74 9.42
CA ARG A 29 -11.47 14.44 8.76
C ARG A 29 -11.70 15.31 7.54
N LEU A 30 -11.46 16.63 7.65
CA LEU A 30 -11.60 17.57 6.53
C LEU A 30 -10.67 17.20 5.37
N SER A 31 -9.39 16.92 5.67
CA SER A 31 -8.44 16.47 4.67
C SER A 31 -8.83 15.14 4.04
N GLY A 32 -9.39 14.22 4.83
CA GLY A 32 -9.90 12.93 4.36
C GLY A 32 -11.06 13.10 3.36
N VAL A 33 -12.06 13.91 3.68
CA VAL A 33 -13.21 14.20 2.80
C VAL A 33 -12.72 14.82 1.47
N LEU A 34 -11.81 15.79 1.54
CA LEU A 34 -11.25 16.40 0.32
C LEU A 34 -10.48 15.38 -0.53
N SER A 35 -9.64 14.57 0.10
CA SER A 35 -8.85 13.56 -0.60
C SER A 35 -9.72 12.51 -1.27
N ASP A 36 -10.81 12.08 -0.60
CA ASP A 36 -11.75 11.10 -1.13
C ASP A 36 -12.50 11.66 -2.35
N ALA A 37 -13.05 12.88 -2.24
CA ALA A 37 -13.74 13.55 -3.35
C ALA A 37 -12.82 13.76 -4.57
N VAL A 38 -11.54 14.14 -4.35
CA VAL A 38 -10.56 14.33 -5.43
C VAL A 38 -10.16 13.01 -6.07
N THR A 39 -9.95 11.96 -5.27
CA THR A 39 -9.59 10.63 -5.77
C THR A 39 -10.71 10.05 -6.61
N ASN A 40 -11.96 10.25 -6.21
CA ASN A 40 -13.16 9.74 -6.88
C ASN A 40 -13.86 10.79 -7.76
N ILE A 41 -13.14 11.81 -8.24
CA ILE A 41 -13.73 12.94 -8.96
C ILE A 41 -14.56 12.52 -10.19
N LEU A 42 -14.13 11.43 -10.85
CA LEU A 42 -14.88 10.89 -11.99
C LEU A 42 -16.26 10.41 -11.56
N ALA A 43 -16.36 9.69 -10.44
CA ALA A 43 -17.65 9.22 -9.91
C ALA A 43 -18.54 10.41 -9.51
N VAL A 44 -17.98 11.42 -8.83
CA VAL A 44 -18.70 12.66 -8.48
C VAL A 44 -19.29 13.31 -9.72
N LYS A 45 -18.48 13.45 -10.80
CA LYS A 45 -18.92 14.09 -12.04
C LYS A 45 -19.94 13.24 -12.82
N THR A 46 -19.73 11.95 -12.91
CA THR A 46 -20.64 11.06 -13.67
C THR A 46 -21.98 10.85 -12.97
N CYS A 47 -22.02 10.91 -11.63
CA CYS A 47 -23.23 10.85 -10.85
C CYS A 47 -23.94 12.22 -10.67
N GLY A 48 -23.30 13.34 -11.07
CA GLY A 48 -23.84 14.69 -10.91
C GLY A 48 -24.07 15.05 -9.43
N ARG A 49 -23.14 14.68 -8.54
CA ARG A 49 -23.28 14.85 -7.08
C ARG A 49 -22.32 15.88 -6.48
N GLU A 50 -21.91 16.86 -7.28
CA GLU A 50 -21.00 17.93 -6.82
C GLU A 50 -21.54 18.71 -5.63
N ASP A 51 -22.85 19.00 -5.61
CA ASP A 51 -23.46 19.74 -4.50
C ASP A 51 -23.44 18.91 -3.21
N PHE A 52 -23.68 17.61 -3.29
CA PHE A 52 -23.59 16.69 -2.13
C PHE A 52 -22.18 16.65 -1.55
N GLU A 53 -21.16 16.51 -2.39
CA GLU A 53 -19.76 16.52 -1.95
C GLU A 53 -19.36 17.87 -1.33
N LYS A 54 -19.88 18.97 -1.89
CA LYS A 54 -19.67 20.29 -1.34
C LYS A 54 -20.31 20.44 0.05
N GLU A 55 -21.55 19.97 0.22
CA GLU A 55 -22.23 19.98 1.53
C GLU A 55 -21.44 19.16 2.57
N LEU A 56 -20.93 17.98 2.19
CA LEU A 56 -20.11 17.11 3.05
C LEU A 56 -18.81 17.82 3.47
N PHE A 57 -18.15 18.50 2.51
CA PHE A 57 -16.96 19.29 2.78
C PHE A 57 -17.26 20.48 3.70
N ASP A 58 -18.32 21.24 3.43
CA ASP A 58 -18.75 22.40 4.23
C ASP A 58 -19.08 21.97 5.67
N GLU A 59 -19.71 20.80 5.87
CA GLU A 59 -19.96 20.24 7.21
C GLU A 59 -18.65 19.92 7.95
N ALA A 60 -17.70 19.28 7.26
CA ALA A 60 -16.41 18.94 7.83
C ALA A 60 -15.57 20.20 8.16
N ASP A 61 -15.61 21.21 7.29
CA ASP A 61 -14.94 22.51 7.49
C ASP A 61 -15.53 23.26 8.69
N LEU A 62 -16.85 23.31 8.80
CA LEU A 62 -17.55 23.90 9.95
C LEU A 62 -17.15 23.22 11.27
N ALA A 63 -17.05 21.90 11.27
CA ALA A 63 -16.61 21.15 12.44
C ALA A 63 -15.14 21.45 12.80
N ALA A 64 -14.26 21.57 11.82
CA ALA A 64 -12.85 21.94 11.99
C ALA A 64 -12.73 23.38 12.54
N MET A 65 -13.42 24.34 11.94
CA MET A 65 -13.47 25.73 12.41
C MET A 65 -13.99 25.87 13.86
N GLN A 66 -15.01 25.10 14.22
CA GLN A 66 -15.55 25.10 15.58
C GLN A 66 -14.56 24.52 16.60
N ALA A 67 -13.89 23.42 16.26
CA ALA A 67 -12.86 22.80 17.10
C ALA A 67 -11.68 23.76 17.29
N GLU A 68 -11.18 24.36 16.22
CA GLU A 68 -10.10 25.34 16.25
C GLU A 68 -10.48 26.58 17.07
N SER A 69 -11.67 27.12 16.88
CA SER A 69 -12.18 28.27 17.65
C SER A 69 -12.25 27.99 19.16
N ARG A 70 -12.67 26.77 19.56
CA ARG A 70 -12.66 26.36 20.98
C ARG A 70 -11.24 26.28 21.54
N SER A 71 -10.32 25.66 20.80
CA SER A 71 -8.91 25.54 21.17
C SER A 71 -8.24 26.91 21.28
N MET A 72 -8.50 27.79 20.33
CA MET A 72 -7.98 29.17 20.28
C MET A 72 -8.49 30.00 21.47
N ARG A 73 -9.80 29.95 21.78
CA ARG A 73 -10.35 30.63 22.96
C ARG A 73 -9.71 30.17 24.26
N ALA A 74 -9.53 28.85 24.45
CA ALA A 74 -8.86 28.31 25.63
C ALA A 74 -7.39 28.76 25.72
N THR A 75 -6.70 28.81 24.58
CA THR A 75 -5.31 29.29 24.49
C THR A 75 -5.21 30.78 24.83
N MET A 76 -6.12 31.59 24.30
CA MET A 76 -6.20 33.03 24.64
C MET A 76 -6.51 33.24 26.12
N GLN A 77 -7.50 32.53 26.69
CA GLN A 77 -7.79 32.59 28.13
C GLN A 77 -6.59 32.28 29.00
N ARG A 78 -5.82 31.23 28.63
CA ARG A 78 -4.55 30.92 29.28
C ARG A 78 -3.56 32.07 29.17
N GLY A 79 -3.39 32.63 27.95
CA GLY A 79 -2.49 33.75 27.71
C GLY A 79 -2.82 34.96 28.57
N PHE A 80 -4.11 35.37 28.62
CA PHE A 80 -4.55 36.48 29.46
C PHE A 80 -4.35 36.22 30.95
N THR A 81 -4.68 35.00 31.42
CA THR A 81 -4.50 34.63 32.84
C THR A 81 -3.04 34.64 33.24
N THR A 82 -2.18 34.01 32.44
CA THR A 82 -0.72 33.95 32.74
C THR A 82 -0.07 35.31 32.66
N SER A 83 -0.42 36.15 31.67
CA SER A 83 0.05 37.52 31.56
C SER A 83 -0.45 38.39 32.71
N GLY A 84 -1.69 38.23 33.14
CA GLY A 84 -2.22 38.91 34.29
C GLY A 84 -1.48 38.60 35.59
N ILE A 85 -1.16 37.32 35.84
CA ILE A 85 -0.35 36.90 37.01
C ILE A 85 1.04 37.52 36.93
N ILE A 86 1.70 37.51 35.77
CA ILE A 86 3.02 38.12 35.59
C ILE A 86 2.94 39.63 35.87
N THR A 87 1.89 40.32 35.35
CA THR A 87 1.70 41.75 35.58
C THR A 87 1.56 42.05 37.10
N VAL A 88 0.78 41.24 37.81
CA VAL A 88 0.66 41.39 39.29
C VAL A 88 1.99 41.14 40.00
N ILE A 89 2.75 40.12 39.60
CA ILE A 89 4.08 39.87 40.15
C ILE A 89 4.99 41.08 39.91
N MET A 90 5.00 41.62 38.70
CA MET A 90 5.85 42.78 38.36
C MET A 90 5.44 44.03 39.11
N LEU A 91 4.11 44.25 39.32
CA LEU A 91 3.61 45.35 40.13
C LEU A 91 4.09 45.26 41.58
N ILE A 92 3.97 44.08 42.19
CA ILE A 92 4.47 43.84 43.58
C ILE A 92 5.97 44.11 43.66
N VAL A 93 6.74 43.60 42.69
CA VAL A 93 8.22 43.82 42.65
C VAL A 93 8.51 45.32 42.44
N SER A 94 7.76 46.02 41.61
CA SER A 94 7.96 47.47 41.40
C SER A 94 7.67 48.29 42.67
N ILE A 95 6.60 47.97 43.42
CA ILE A 95 6.33 48.60 44.72
C ILE A 95 7.47 48.32 45.69
N PHE A 96 7.96 47.06 45.72
CA PHE A 96 9.07 46.69 46.59
C PHE A 96 10.36 47.40 46.18
N VAL A 97 10.62 47.57 44.89
CA VAL A 97 11.79 48.34 44.36
C VAL A 97 11.70 49.79 44.79
N ALA A 98 10.48 50.44 44.66
CA ALA A 98 10.26 51.83 45.00
C ALA A 98 10.45 52.13 46.49
N GLY A 99 9.97 51.21 47.37
CA GLY A 99 10.04 51.38 48.84
C GLY A 99 11.26 50.72 49.50
N GLY A 100 11.96 49.83 48.85
CA GLY A 100 12.95 48.91 49.43
C GLY A 100 14.18 49.61 50.08
N ASN A 101 14.58 50.76 49.52
CA ASN A 101 15.64 51.53 50.13
C ASN A 101 15.15 52.16 51.47
N ALA A 102 13.99 52.73 51.49
CA ALA A 102 13.40 53.35 52.68
C ALA A 102 13.00 52.30 53.75
N TRP A 103 12.49 51.17 53.38
CA TRP A 103 11.98 50.14 54.30
C TRP A 103 13.04 49.14 54.81
N PHE A 104 14.01 48.83 53.93
CA PHE A 104 14.98 47.71 54.21
C PHE A 104 16.44 48.12 54.02
N GLY A 105 16.75 49.38 53.70
CA GLY A 105 18.11 49.85 53.43
C GLY A 105 18.81 49.22 52.22
N ILE A 106 18.05 48.66 51.30
CA ILE A 106 18.58 47.97 50.11
C ILE A 106 19.07 49.00 49.10
N SER A 107 20.26 48.82 48.53
CA SER A 107 20.79 49.74 47.54
C SER A 107 19.96 49.74 46.24
N GLY A 108 19.88 50.89 45.58
CA GLY A 108 19.14 51.04 44.34
C GLY A 108 19.62 50.07 43.24
N GLY A 109 20.91 49.76 43.18
CA GLY A 109 21.44 48.76 42.25
C GLY A 109 20.92 47.36 42.48
N MET A 110 20.80 46.94 43.76
CA MET A 110 20.26 45.62 44.13
C MET A 110 18.76 45.53 43.80
N LEU A 111 18.01 46.61 43.97
CA LEU A 111 16.56 46.64 43.64
C LEU A 111 16.36 46.52 42.12
N VAL A 112 17.14 47.21 41.30
CA VAL A 112 17.10 47.10 39.81
C VAL A 112 17.48 45.67 39.38
N MET A 113 18.47 45.08 40.06
CA MET A 113 18.88 43.70 39.74
C MET A 113 17.75 42.70 40.06
N MET A 114 17.06 42.84 41.20
CA MET A 114 15.90 42.01 41.56
C MET A 114 14.76 42.14 40.55
N PHE A 115 14.45 43.34 40.10
CA PHE A 115 13.44 43.58 39.06
C PHE A 115 13.84 42.87 37.76
N SER A 116 15.08 43.08 37.31
CA SER A 116 15.58 42.50 36.06
C SER A 116 15.55 40.98 36.08
N TYR A 117 16.00 40.34 37.18
CA TYR A 117 15.96 38.89 37.30
C TYR A 117 14.53 38.32 37.35
N THR A 118 13.61 39.00 38.06
CA THR A 118 12.20 38.59 38.10
C THR A 118 11.57 38.65 36.74
N TYR A 119 11.84 39.71 35.96
CA TYR A 119 11.38 39.85 34.57
C TYR A 119 11.96 38.75 33.67
N GLN A 120 13.29 38.56 33.72
CA GLN A 120 13.94 37.51 32.92
C GLN A 120 13.42 36.12 33.27
N LEU A 121 13.22 35.82 34.55
CA LEU A 121 12.69 34.54 35.01
C LEU A 121 11.26 34.30 34.47
N SER A 122 10.41 35.31 34.54
CA SER A 122 9.05 35.24 34.00
C SER A 122 9.04 34.99 32.48
N MET A 123 9.92 35.62 31.73
CA MET A 123 10.07 35.38 30.27
C MET A 123 10.59 33.97 29.99
N ARG A 124 11.53 33.44 30.78
CA ARG A 124 12.02 32.05 30.64
C ARG A 124 10.94 31.01 30.88
N PHE A 125 10.03 31.22 31.83
CA PHE A 125 8.90 30.32 32.06
C PHE A 125 7.93 30.28 30.85
N ASN A 126 7.64 31.44 30.26
CA ASN A 126 6.82 31.49 29.04
C ASN A 126 7.50 30.76 27.87
N TYR A 127 8.82 30.91 27.72
CA TYR A 127 9.59 30.20 26.68
C TYR A 127 9.54 28.68 26.88
N ILE A 128 9.77 28.20 28.13
CA ILE A 128 9.69 26.77 28.49
C ILE A 128 8.30 26.21 28.13
N ASN A 129 7.22 26.90 28.50
CA ASN A 129 5.87 26.49 28.18
C ASN A 129 5.64 26.35 26.67
N SER A 130 6.11 27.31 25.88
CA SER A 130 5.99 27.27 24.41
C SER A 130 6.83 26.15 23.79
N MET A 131 7.99 25.88 24.35
CA MET A 131 8.88 24.78 23.93
C MET A 131 8.24 23.42 24.22
N MET A 132 7.67 23.23 25.42
CA MET A 132 6.93 22.01 25.78
C MET A 132 5.77 21.73 24.84
N GLN A 133 5.05 22.77 24.42
CA GLN A 133 3.96 22.60 23.45
C GLN A 133 4.45 22.14 22.06
N ARG A 134 5.56 22.71 21.59
CA ARG A 134 6.18 22.28 20.34
C ARG A 134 6.68 20.83 20.43
N MET A 135 7.33 20.50 21.53
CA MET A 135 7.81 19.14 21.78
C MET A 135 6.67 18.12 21.82
N ASN A 136 5.58 18.41 22.53
CA ASN A 136 4.43 17.51 22.60
C ASN A 136 3.73 17.34 21.25
N ARG A 137 3.66 18.39 20.42
CA ARG A 137 3.20 18.26 19.04
C ARG A 137 4.11 17.38 18.22
N ALA A 138 5.40 17.62 18.23
CA ALA A 138 6.36 16.81 17.50
C ALA A 138 6.35 15.33 17.92
N ILE A 139 6.19 15.05 19.23
CA ILE A 139 6.01 13.67 19.73
C ILE A 139 4.68 13.08 19.24
N GLY A 140 3.59 13.88 19.25
CA GLY A 140 2.29 13.45 18.71
C GLY A 140 2.34 13.10 17.22
N ASP A 141 2.96 13.95 16.43
CA ASP A 141 3.12 13.75 14.98
C ASP A 141 4.02 12.54 14.68
N ALA A 142 5.06 12.31 15.50
CA ALA A 142 5.97 11.17 15.36
C ALA A 142 5.38 9.85 15.89
N SER A 143 4.41 9.88 16.81
CA SER A 143 3.88 8.68 17.45
C SER A 143 3.18 7.71 16.49
N GLU A 144 2.49 8.22 15.49
CA GLU A 144 1.83 7.40 14.47
C GLU A 144 2.85 6.74 13.53
N MET A 145 3.89 7.47 13.15
CA MET A 145 5.02 6.89 12.38
C MET A 145 5.74 5.81 13.19
N ALA A 146 6.00 6.06 14.49
CA ALA A 146 6.63 5.08 15.37
C ALA A 146 5.75 3.82 15.49
N ARG A 147 4.42 3.97 15.64
CA ARG A 147 3.49 2.84 15.70
C ARG A 147 3.55 1.99 14.42
N ILE A 148 3.59 2.61 13.24
CA ILE A 148 3.72 1.90 11.96
C ILE A 148 5.07 1.16 11.87
N LEU A 149 6.15 1.78 12.35
CA LEU A 149 7.48 1.15 12.36
C LEU A 149 7.59 0.00 13.38
N ASP A 150 6.80 0.04 14.46
CA ASP A 150 6.74 -1.00 15.48
C ASP A 150 5.75 -2.13 15.12
N GLU A 151 4.97 -1.99 14.03
CA GLU A 151 4.11 -3.09 13.56
C GLU A 151 4.96 -4.32 13.19
N PRO A 152 4.66 -5.51 13.74
CA PRO A 152 5.41 -6.71 13.43
C PRO A 152 5.26 -7.06 11.95
N ARG A 153 6.37 -7.39 11.32
CA ARG A 153 6.34 -7.92 9.95
C ARG A 153 5.73 -9.31 9.98
N LEU A 154 4.69 -9.53 9.19
CA LEU A 154 4.01 -10.83 9.14
C LEU A 154 4.83 -11.90 8.43
N VAL A 155 5.75 -11.49 7.54
CA VAL A 155 6.64 -12.39 6.79
C VAL A 155 8.07 -11.88 6.94
N GLU A 156 8.92 -12.67 7.61
CA GLU A 156 10.34 -12.35 7.81
C GLU A 156 11.23 -13.51 7.39
N ASP A 157 12.40 -13.16 6.87
CA ASP A 157 13.42 -14.15 6.59
C ASP A 157 14.12 -14.54 7.90
N ALA A 158 14.36 -15.85 8.09
CA ALA A 158 15.13 -16.32 9.23
C ALA A 158 16.57 -15.75 9.17
N PRO A 159 17.20 -15.44 10.33
CA PRO A 159 18.58 -14.99 10.34
C PRO A 159 19.50 -15.98 9.65
N GLY A 160 20.18 -15.56 8.57
CA GLY A 160 21.05 -16.41 7.79
C GLY A 160 20.33 -17.37 6.83
N ALA A 161 19.08 -17.11 6.49
CA ALA A 161 18.34 -17.87 5.48
C ALA A 161 19.15 -17.95 4.17
N PRO A 162 19.29 -19.15 3.57
CA PRO A 162 19.98 -19.33 2.31
C PRO A 162 19.18 -18.72 1.14
N ASP A 163 19.85 -18.49 0.03
CA ASP A 163 19.17 -18.16 -1.22
C ASP A 163 18.54 -19.40 -1.83
N LEU A 164 17.34 -19.27 -2.37
CA LEU A 164 16.68 -20.32 -3.16
C LEU A 164 17.43 -20.51 -4.49
N VAL A 165 17.73 -21.75 -4.82
CA VAL A 165 18.35 -22.12 -6.09
C VAL A 165 17.37 -22.98 -6.88
N VAL A 166 16.80 -22.41 -7.95
CA VAL A 166 15.91 -23.15 -8.85
C VAL A 166 16.70 -23.76 -10.00
N THR A 167 16.53 -25.05 -10.20
CA THR A 167 17.23 -25.84 -11.25
C THR A 167 16.26 -26.28 -12.33
N GLU A 168 15.11 -26.78 -11.96
CA GLU A 168 14.07 -27.32 -12.86
C GLU A 168 12.79 -26.48 -12.81
N GLY A 169 12.44 -25.97 -11.63
CA GLY A 169 11.26 -25.12 -11.41
C GLY A 169 9.98 -25.91 -11.12
N SER A 170 10.09 -27.10 -10.49
CA SER A 170 8.91 -27.80 -9.98
C SER A 170 8.32 -27.08 -8.76
N ILE A 171 7.01 -27.18 -8.57
CA ILE A 171 6.28 -26.50 -7.48
C ILE A 171 5.42 -27.52 -6.75
N ASP A 172 5.51 -27.56 -5.41
CA ASP A 172 4.73 -28.41 -4.54
C ASP A 172 4.01 -27.58 -3.47
N PHE A 173 2.70 -27.72 -3.42
CA PHE A 173 1.87 -27.32 -2.28
C PHE A 173 1.51 -28.60 -1.52
N ASP A 174 2.00 -28.73 -0.29
CA ASP A 174 1.95 -29.96 0.49
C ASP A 174 1.19 -29.72 1.79
N HIS A 175 -0.01 -30.31 1.92
CA HIS A 175 -0.91 -30.15 3.05
C HIS A 175 -1.17 -28.69 3.44
N LEU A 176 -1.38 -27.83 2.43
CA LEU A 176 -1.46 -26.39 2.58
C LEU A 176 -2.69 -25.97 3.37
N GLY A 177 -2.49 -25.35 4.54
CA GLY A 177 -3.52 -24.68 5.34
C GLY A 177 -3.26 -23.18 5.46
N PHE A 178 -4.30 -22.35 5.14
CA PHE A 178 -4.15 -20.90 5.18
C PHE A 178 -5.47 -20.18 5.49
N ALA A 179 -5.37 -19.15 6.38
CA ALA A 179 -6.39 -18.15 6.63
C ALA A 179 -5.74 -16.76 6.65
N TYR A 180 -6.46 -15.72 6.22
CA TYR A 180 -6.02 -14.34 6.38
C TYR A 180 -6.07 -13.92 7.86
N ALA A 181 -5.19 -13.00 8.28
CA ALA A 181 -5.11 -12.56 9.67
C ALA A 181 -6.36 -11.82 10.18
N ASP A 182 -7.15 -11.26 9.27
CA ASP A 182 -8.41 -10.56 9.53
C ASP A 182 -9.66 -11.43 9.29
N ALA A 183 -9.46 -12.72 8.96
CA ALA A 183 -10.56 -13.67 8.77
C ALA A 183 -11.26 -13.97 10.09
N ALA A 184 -12.56 -14.29 10.04
CA ALA A 184 -13.31 -14.76 11.20
C ALA A 184 -12.76 -16.13 11.67
N GLU A 185 -12.95 -16.44 12.95
CA GLU A 185 -12.50 -17.71 13.52
C GLU A 185 -13.14 -18.90 12.77
N GLY A 186 -12.29 -19.74 12.16
CA GLY A 186 -12.73 -20.90 11.34
C GLY A 186 -12.89 -20.60 9.85
N ASP A 187 -12.74 -19.36 9.38
CA ASP A 187 -12.82 -19.00 7.95
C ASP A 187 -11.45 -19.19 7.29
N ARG A 188 -11.18 -20.41 6.84
CA ARG A 188 -9.94 -20.77 6.14
C ARG A 188 -10.13 -20.71 4.62
N VAL A 189 -9.13 -20.18 3.93
CA VAL A 189 -9.09 -20.24 2.46
C VAL A 189 -8.69 -21.63 1.98
N PHE A 190 -7.72 -22.25 2.66
CA PHE A 190 -7.28 -23.62 2.41
C PHE A 190 -7.22 -24.39 3.73
N THR A 191 -7.68 -25.65 3.72
CA THR A 191 -7.64 -26.53 4.90
C THR A 191 -6.56 -27.59 4.75
N ASP A 192 -6.45 -28.23 3.58
CA ASP A 192 -5.50 -29.31 3.26
C ASP A 192 -5.31 -29.43 1.75
N LEU A 193 -4.85 -28.35 1.11
CA LEU A 193 -4.66 -28.34 -0.34
C LEU A 193 -3.34 -29.00 -0.70
N ASN A 194 -3.42 -29.97 -1.62
CA ASN A 194 -2.27 -30.69 -2.17
C ASN A 194 -2.22 -30.49 -3.69
N LEU A 195 -1.13 -29.92 -4.22
CA LEU A 195 -0.94 -29.70 -5.66
C LEU A 195 0.53 -29.82 -6.02
N HIS A 196 0.84 -30.73 -6.92
CA HIS A 196 2.16 -30.86 -7.54
C HIS A 196 2.13 -30.37 -8.98
N ILE A 197 3.07 -29.48 -9.36
CA ILE A 197 3.26 -28.94 -10.71
C ILE A 197 4.65 -29.31 -11.16
N PRO A 198 4.81 -30.26 -12.10
CA PRO A 198 6.10 -30.64 -12.68
C PRO A 198 6.81 -29.47 -13.37
N ALA A 199 8.12 -29.55 -13.43
CA ALA A 199 8.94 -28.57 -14.16
C ALA A 199 8.50 -28.43 -15.63
N GLY A 200 8.38 -27.20 -16.10
CA GLY A 200 7.99 -26.87 -17.47
C GLY A 200 6.50 -27.05 -17.79
N GLN A 201 5.68 -27.54 -16.86
CA GLN A 201 4.23 -27.69 -17.08
C GLN A 201 3.51 -26.33 -17.00
N ARG A 202 2.55 -26.12 -17.90
CA ARG A 202 1.65 -24.94 -17.92
C ARG A 202 0.31 -25.33 -17.32
N VAL A 203 0.01 -24.80 -16.13
CA VAL A 203 -1.20 -25.14 -15.36
C VAL A 203 -2.14 -23.94 -15.32
N GLY A 204 -3.38 -24.15 -15.72
CA GLY A 204 -4.48 -23.17 -15.56
C GLY A 204 -5.21 -23.37 -14.26
N LEU A 205 -5.30 -22.33 -13.43
CA LEU A 205 -6.15 -22.31 -12.24
C LEU A 205 -7.49 -21.67 -12.59
N VAL A 206 -8.56 -22.46 -12.47
CA VAL A 206 -9.95 -22.09 -12.80
C VAL A 206 -10.81 -22.22 -11.55
N GLY A 207 -11.92 -21.50 -11.48
CA GLY A 207 -12.88 -21.58 -10.37
C GLY A 207 -13.59 -20.24 -10.15
N ARG A 208 -14.62 -20.24 -9.33
CA ARG A 208 -15.41 -19.03 -9.02
C ARG A 208 -14.58 -17.98 -8.32
N SER A 209 -15.07 -16.73 -8.31
CA SER A 209 -14.45 -15.67 -7.50
C SER A 209 -14.47 -16.11 -6.02
N GLY A 210 -13.34 -15.90 -5.32
CA GLY A 210 -13.19 -16.31 -3.92
C GLY A 210 -12.74 -17.77 -3.70
N SER A 211 -12.56 -18.59 -4.74
CA SER A 211 -12.11 -19.99 -4.58
C SER A 211 -10.65 -20.17 -4.14
N GLY A 212 -9.86 -19.09 -3.98
CA GLY A 212 -8.48 -19.17 -3.50
C GLY A 212 -7.39 -19.05 -4.57
N LYS A 213 -7.71 -18.93 -5.88
CA LYS A 213 -6.71 -18.85 -6.97
C LYS A 213 -5.62 -17.81 -6.75
N THR A 214 -6.01 -16.56 -6.51
CA THR A 214 -5.06 -15.47 -6.26
C THR A 214 -4.34 -15.64 -4.91
N THR A 215 -4.97 -16.28 -3.94
CA THR A 215 -4.32 -16.61 -2.66
C THR A 215 -3.20 -17.62 -2.87
N LEU A 216 -3.42 -18.66 -3.68
CA LEU A 216 -2.39 -19.65 -4.01
C LEU A 216 -1.15 -19.00 -4.64
N THR A 217 -1.35 -18.09 -5.59
CA THR A 217 -0.23 -17.35 -6.23
C THR A 217 0.49 -16.42 -5.25
N LYS A 218 -0.25 -15.77 -4.32
CA LYS A 218 0.34 -14.95 -3.26
C LYS A 218 1.20 -15.76 -2.28
N LEU A 219 0.76 -16.97 -1.95
CA LEU A 219 1.52 -17.89 -1.08
C LEU A 219 2.80 -18.38 -1.77
N LEU A 220 2.75 -18.70 -3.07
CA LEU A 220 3.95 -19.04 -3.84
C LEU A 220 4.95 -17.87 -3.87
N LEU A 221 4.48 -16.61 -3.99
CA LEU A 221 5.32 -15.42 -3.91
C LEU A 221 5.76 -15.08 -2.46
N ARG A 222 5.33 -15.88 -1.49
CA ARG A 222 5.55 -15.65 -0.06
C ARG A 222 5.21 -14.20 0.33
N LEU A 223 4.01 -13.73 -0.08
CA LEU A 223 3.42 -12.48 0.40
C LEU A 223 2.69 -12.68 1.74
N SER A 224 2.44 -13.94 2.11
CA SER A 224 2.00 -14.41 3.41
C SER A 224 2.65 -15.76 3.66
N ASP A 225 2.95 -16.09 4.91
CA ASP A 225 3.40 -17.43 5.30
C ASP A 225 2.18 -18.33 5.55
N VAL A 226 2.33 -19.62 5.27
CA VAL A 226 1.29 -20.64 5.51
C VAL A 226 1.21 -20.97 7.01
N GLN A 227 0.03 -21.35 7.50
CA GLN A 227 -0.13 -21.78 8.89
C GLN A 227 0.14 -23.29 9.05
N ASP A 228 -0.27 -24.09 8.07
CA ASP A 228 -0.06 -25.53 8.06
C ASP A 228 0.51 -25.95 6.70
N GLY A 229 1.29 -27.03 6.66
CA GLY A 229 1.89 -27.54 5.46
C GLY A 229 3.09 -26.73 4.94
N HIS A 230 3.43 -26.96 3.68
CA HIS A 230 4.61 -26.35 3.06
C HIS A 230 4.37 -25.97 1.60
N VAL A 231 5.03 -24.92 1.15
CA VAL A 231 5.19 -24.62 -0.28
C VAL A 231 6.66 -24.84 -0.63
N ARG A 232 6.93 -25.69 -1.62
CA ARG A 232 8.29 -26.02 -2.04
C ARG A 232 8.50 -25.69 -3.52
N VAL A 233 9.71 -25.29 -3.83
CA VAL A 233 10.22 -25.13 -5.20
C VAL A 233 11.46 -26.00 -5.34
N ASP A 234 11.47 -26.93 -6.30
CA ASP A 234 12.51 -27.96 -6.45
C ASP A 234 12.83 -28.65 -5.11
N GLY A 235 11.80 -29.00 -4.34
CA GLY A 235 11.92 -29.65 -3.03
C GLY A 235 12.41 -28.74 -1.90
N GLN A 236 12.79 -27.50 -2.17
CA GLN A 236 13.21 -26.52 -1.15
C GLN A 236 12.00 -25.76 -0.60
N ASP A 237 11.83 -25.77 0.72
CA ASP A 237 10.76 -25.02 1.39
C ASP A 237 11.02 -23.52 1.29
N ILE A 238 10.10 -22.78 0.66
CA ILE A 238 10.23 -21.34 0.44
C ILE A 238 10.24 -20.53 1.74
N SER A 239 9.71 -21.07 2.85
CA SER A 239 9.72 -20.41 4.15
C SER A 239 11.12 -20.33 4.76
N THR A 240 12.01 -21.23 4.37
CA THR A 240 13.38 -21.31 4.88
C THR A 240 14.40 -20.51 4.06
N CYS A 241 14.03 -20.02 2.87
CA CYS A 241 14.88 -19.25 1.98
C CYS A 241 14.61 -17.74 2.08
N THR A 242 15.52 -16.91 1.51
CA THR A 242 15.27 -15.47 1.46
C THR A 242 14.16 -15.14 0.47
N GLN A 243 13.22 -14.24 0.87
CA GLN A 243 12.13 -13.77 0.01
C GLN A 243 12.64 -13.17 -1.31
N GLN A 244 13.79 -12.49 -1.24
CA GLN A 244 14.37 -11.82 -2.39
C GLN A 244 14.87 -12.84 -3.42
N SER A 245 15.52 -13.93 -3.00
CA SER A 245 15.97 -14.98 -3.90
C SER A 245 14.80 -15.72 -4.55
N LEU A 246 13.76 -16.06 -3.76
CA LEU A 246 12.52 -16.66 -4.26
C LEU A 246 11.87 -15.80 -5.36
N ARG A 247 11.62 -14.52 -5.06
CA ARG A 247 10.92 -13.62 -5.99
C ARG A 247 11.72 -13.29 -7.25
N ARG A 248 13.05 -13.46 -7.24
CA ARG A 248 13.88 -13.36 -8.45
C ARG A 248 13.72 -14.57 -9.36
N GLN A 249 13.29 -15.71 -8.85
CA GLN A 249 13.06 -16.94 -9.62
C GLN A 249 11.64 -17.06 -10.16
N ILE A 250 10.78 -16.09 -9.87
CA ILE A 250 9.39 -16.08 -10.30
C ILE A 250 9.10 -14.78 -11.07
N ALA A 251 8.78 -14.89 -12.35
CA ALA A 251 8.22 -13.79 -13.13
C ALA A 251 6.72 -13.68 -12.83
N TYR A 252 6.25 -12.48 -12.48
CA TYR A 252 4.85 -12.25 -12.16
C TYR A 252 4.25 -11.18 -13.07
N VAL A 253 3.15 -11.52 -13.73
CA VAL A 253 2.36 -10.58 -14.54
C VAL A 253 0.99 -10.40 -13.86
N PRO A 254 0.73 -9.25 -13.22
CA PRO A 254 -0.52 -8.99 -12.52
C PRO A 254 -1.69 -8.72 -13.49
N GLN A 255 -2.91 -8.84 -12.98
CA GLN A 255 -4.14 -8.48 -13.66
C GLN A 255 -4.13 -7.03 -14.16
N GLU A 256 -3.79 -6.08 -13.30
CA GLU A 256 -3.56 -4.70 -13.66
C GLU A 256 -2.06 -4.42 -13.76
N ALA A 257 -1.59 -4.13 -14.98
CA ALA A 257 -0.21 -3.77 -15.21
C ALA A 257 0.11 -2.38 -14.65
N LEU A 258 0.57 -2.33 -13.40
CA LEU A 258 1.05 -1.11 -12.78
C LEU A 258 2.47 -0.79 -13.24
N LEU A 259 2.66 0.41 -13.79
CA LEU A 259 3.95 0.90 -14.22
C LEU A 259 4.44 2.01 -13.27
N PHE A 260 5.74 2.05 -13.04
CA PHE A 260 6.37 3.14 -12.32
C PHE A 260 6.30 4.44 -13.14
N HIS A 261 6.19 5.57 -12.47
CA HIS A 261 6.28 6.88 -13.12
C HIS A 261 7.72 7.15 -13.60
N ARG A 262 8.15 6.37 -14.58
CA ARG A 262 9.49 6.38 -15.19
C ARG A 262 9.34 6.19 -16.71
N SER A 263 10.46 6.12 -17.42
CA SER A 263 10.45 5.77 -18.84
C SER A 263 10.00 4.32 -19.09
N ILE A 264 9.59 4.00 -20.31
CA ILE A 264 9.30 2.62 -20.73
C ILE A 264 10.54 1.75 -20.56
N ARG A 265 11.71 2.25 -20.95
CA ARG A 265 13.02 1.61 -20.75
C ARG A 265 13.22 1.16 -19.31
N GLU A 266 13.07 2.09 -18.36
CA GLU A 266 13.26 1.81 -16.93
C GLU A 266 12.21 0.84 -16.38
N ASN A 267 10.99 0.89 -16.92
CA ASN A 267 9.93 -0.05 -16.55
C ASN A 267 10.24 -1.48 -17.00
N ILE A 268 10.77 -1.68 -18.20
CA ILE A 268 11.19 -2.99 -18.70
C ILE A 268 12.44 -3.45 -17.96
N ALA A 269 13.47 -2.59 -17.86
CA ALA A 269 14.74 -2.90 -17.20
C ALA A 269 14.59 -3.19 -15.69
N TYR A 270 13.44 -2.85 -15.08
CA TYR A 270 13.16 -3.19 -13.68
C TYR A 270 13.19 -4.71 -13.42
N GLY A 271 12.84 -5.52 -14.42
CA GLY A 271 12.94 -6.98 -14.34
C GLY A 271 14.38 -7.48 -14.17
N ARG A 272 15.36 -6.82 -14.81
CA ARG A 272 16.78 -7.11 -14.68
C ARG A 272 17.60 -5.81 -14.75
N PRO A 273 17.91 -5.20 -13.60
CA PRO A 273 18.74 -4.01 -13.54
C PRO A 273 20.11 -4.25 -14.19
N GLY A 274 20.51 -3.32 -15.06
CA GLY A 274 21.77 -3.41 -15.81
C GLY A 274 21.70 -4.16 -17.14
N ALA A 275 20.49 -4.55 -17.58
CA ALA A 275 20.29 -5.10 -18.92
C ALA A 275 20.69 -4.09 -20.01
N SER A 276 21.30 -4.58 -21.09
CA SER A 276 21.68 -3.79 -22.24
C SER A 276 20.45 -3.27 -23.01
N GLU A 277 20.66 -2.24 -23.83
CA GLU A 277 19.59 -1.73 -24.70
C GLU A 277 19.07 -2.79 -25.67
N GLU A 278 19.95 -3.63 -26.19
CA GLU A 278 19.58 -4.71 -27.08
C GLU A 278 18.68 -5.75 -26.40
N GLU A 279 18.98 -6.11 -25.16
CA GLU A 279 18.15 -7.02 -24.35
C GLU A 279 16.78 -6.41 -24.05
N ILE A 280 16.72 -5.11 -23.71
CA ILE A 280 15.47 -4.40 -23.47
C ILE A 280 14.61 -4.34 -24.75
N ARG A 281 15.22 -4.02 -25.91
CA ARG A 281 14.52 -4.02 -27.20
C ARG A 281 14.04 -5.41 -27.58
N ARG A 282 14.86 -6.43 -27.35
CA ARG A 282 14.48 -7.82 -27.61
C ARG A 282 13.29 -8.27 -26.74
N ALA A 283 13.30 -7.92 -25.47
CA ALA A 283 12.17 -8.19 -24.56
C ALA A 283 10.89 -7.44 -25.01
N ALA A 284 11.02 -6.20 -25.45
CA ALA A 284 9.91 -5.41 -25.97
C ALA A 284 9.36 -6.00 -27.29
N GLU A 285 10.23 -6.51 -28.17
CA GLU A 285 9.84 -7.20 -29.42
C GLU A 285 9.05 -8.48 -29.13
N LEU A 286 9.56 -9.35 -28.25
CA LEU A 286 8.91 -10.60 -27.83
C LEU A 286 7.56 -10.36 -27.13
N ALA A 287 7.41 -9.22 -26.52
CA ALA A 287 6.15 -8.78 -25.88
C ALA A 287 5.21 -8.04 -26.85
N ASN A 288 5.49 -8.00 -28.16
CA ASN A 288 4.75 -7.22 -29.15
C ASN A 288 4.61 -5.73 -28.77
N ALA A 289 5.55 -5.19 -28.00
CA ALA A 289 5.53 -3.81 -27.52
C ALA A 289 6.34 -2.86 -28.41
N LEU A 290 7.34 -3.36 -29.14
CA LEU A 290 8.31 -2.52 -29.86
C LEU A 290 7.64 -1.63 -30.92
N GLU A 291 6.64 -2.16 -31.64
CA GLU A 291 5.94 -1.44 -32.68
C GLU A 291 5.29 -0.15 -32.18
N PHE A 292 4.55 -0.20 -31.05
CA PHE A 292 3.95 1.02 -30.52
C PHE A 292 4.98 1.93 -29.83
N ILE A 293 6.03 1.35 -29.23
CA ILE A 293 7.11 2.13 -28.59
C ILE A 293 7.83 2.99 -29.62
N ASP A 294 8.17 2.42 -30.80
CA ASP A 294 8.88 3.13 -31.86
C ASP A 294 8.01 4.22 -32.52
N ARG A 295 6.68 4.18 -32.39
CA ARG A 295 5.75 5.24 -32.80
C ARG A 295 5.67 6.42 -31.83
N LEU A 296 6.15 6.25 -30.58
CA LEU A 296 6.16 7.31 -29.59
C LEU A 296 7.30 8.32 -29.86
N PRO A 297 7.07 9.64 -29.66
CA PRO A 297 8.07 10.65 -29.97
C PRO A 297 9.44 10.45 -29.31
N SER A 298 9.49 9.86 -28.11
CA SER A 298 10.72 9.57 -27.35
C SER A 298 11.01 8.06 -27.27
N GLY A 299 10.30 7.20 -28.03
CA GLY A 299 10.52 5.76 -28.05
C GLY A 299 10.55 5.17 -26.63
N LEU A 300 11.58 4.38 -26.34
CA LEU A 300 11.81 3.76 -25.03
C LEU A 300 11.98 4.78 -23.87
N ASP A 301 12.37 6.03 -24.15
CA ASP A 301 12.56 7.04 -23.14
C ASP A 301 11.29 7.83 -22.83
N THR A 302 10.16 7.43 -23.39
CA THR A 302 8.84 8.02 -23.11
C THR A 302 8.44 7.78 -21.65
N LEU A 303 8.11 8.87 -20.93
CA LEU A 303 7.60 8.82 -19.54
C LEU A 303 6.14 8.41 -19.54
N VAL A 304 5.80 7.32 -18.83
CA VAL A 304 4.47 6.71 -18.84
C VAL A 304 3.43 7.37 -17.94
N GLY A 305 3.84 8.34 -17.10
CA GLY A 305 2.95 8.98 -16.12
C GLY A 305 2.71 8.11 -14.88
N GLU A 306 1.91 8.63 -13.94
CA GLU A 306 1.51 7.86 -12.75
C GLU A 306 0.73 6.61 -13.18
N ARG A 307 1.12 5.43 -12.64
CA ARG A 307 0.53 4.13 -12.97
C ARG A 307 0.43 3.82 -14.47
N GLY A 308 1.18 4.54 -15.32
CA GLY A 308 1.16 4.33 -16.77
C GLY A 308 -0.05 4.94 -17.49
N VAL A 309 -0.68 5.97 -16.94
CA VAL A 309 -1.92 6.60 -17.47
C VAL A 309 -1.80 7.09 -18.92
N LYS A 310 -0.59 7.34 -19.42
CA LYS A 310 -0.37 7.78 -20.80
C LYS A 310 -0.40 6.64 -21.83
N LEU A 311 -0.46 5.40 -21.39
CA LEU A 311 -0.53 4.21 -22.24
C LEU A 311 -1.94 3.59 -22.18
N SER A 312 -2.38 2.94 -23.26
CA SER A 312 -3.60 2.12 -23.23
C SER A 312 -3.44 0.90 -22.32
N GLY A 313 -4.53 0.24 -21.93
CA GLY A 313 -4.51 -0.98 -21.14
C GLY A 313 -3.59 -2.06 -21.76
N GLY A 314 -3.77 -2.35 -23.03
CA GLY A 314 -2.97 -3.33 -23.77
C GLY A 314 -1.49 -2.93 -23.91
N GLN A 315 -1.19 -1.63 -24.06
CA GLN A 315 0.20 -1.14 -24.06
C GLN A 315 0.86 -1.33 -22.71
N ARG A 316 0.17 -0.99 -21.62
CA ARG A 316 0.69 -1.24 -20.24
C ARG A 316 0.98 -2.72 -20.02
N GLN A 317 0.04 -3.58 -20.42
CA GLN A 317 0.18 -5.03 -20.27
C GLN A 317 1.39 -5.56 -21.04
N ARG A 318 1.60 -5.14 -22.28
CA ARG A 318 2.77 -5.54 -23.08
C ARG A 318 4.09 -5.05 -22.49
N VAL A 319 4.14 -3.87 -21.87
CA VAL A 319 5.32 -3.40 -21.12
C VAL A 319 5.58 -4.27 -19.88
N ALA A 320 4.53 -4.69 -19.16
CA ALA A 320 4.67 -5.59 -18.02
C ALA A 320 5.13 -6.99 -18.44
N ILE A 321 4.63 -7.50 -19.58
CA ILE A 321 5.10 -8.76 -20.18
C ILE A 321 6.57 -8.64 -20.61
N ALA A 322 6.98 -7.54 -21.25
CA ALA A 322 8.38 -7.29 -21.59
C ALA A 322 9.29 -7.29 -20.35
N ARG A 323 8.85 -6.71 -19.23
CA ARG A 323 9.53 -6.79 -17.93
C ARG A 323 9.69 -8.24 -17.48
N ALA A 324 8.62 -9.04 -17.54
CA ALA A 324 8.64 -10.45 -17.16
C ALA A 324 9.56 -11.29 -18.07
N ILE A 325 9.56 -11.04 -19.38
CA ILE A 325 10.49 -11.68 -20.34
C ILE A 325 11.94 -11.36 -19.95
N LEU A 326 12.23 -10.10 -19.66
CA LEU A 326 13.60 -9.66 -19.32
C LEU A 326 14.07 -10.22 -17.97
N THR A 327 13.15 -10.50 -17.04
CA THR A 327 13.48 -11.16 -15.76
C THR A 327 14.07 -12.54 -15.99
N ASP A 328 13.61 -13.26 -17.02
CA ASP A 328 14.07 -14.60 -17.43
C ASP A 328 14.05 -15.65 -16.30
N ALA A 329 12.99 -15.62 -15.50
CA ALA A 329 12.78 -16.52 -14.38
C ALA A 329 12.25 -17.89 -14.86
N PRO A 330 12.64 -19.02 -14.22
CA PRO A 330 12.18 -20.37 -14.58
C PRO A 330 10.71 -20.62 -14.26
N ILE A 331 10.15 -19.88 -13.30
CA ILE A 331 8.74 -19.98 -12.90
C ILE A 331 8.00 -18.71 -13.33
N LEU A 332 6.80 -18.89 -13.83
CA LEU A 332 5.91 -17.81 -14.28
C LEU A 332 4.56 -17.88 -13.58
N VAL A 333 4.08 -16.75 -13.10
CA VAL A 333 2.72 -16.58 -12.59
C VAL A 333 2.04 -15.50 -13.39
N LEU A 334 0.91 -15.85 -14.02
CA LEU A 334 0.05 -14.94 -14.77
C LEU A 334 -1.30 -14.80 -14.04
N ASP A 335 -1.65 -13.58 -13.65
CA ASP A 335 -2.93 -13.29 -12.98
C ASP A 335 -3.80 -12.45 -13.91
N GLU A 336 -4.80 -13.08 -14.56
CA GLU A 336 -5.82 -12.45 -15.42
C GLU A 336 -5.32 -11.42 -16.47
N ALA A 337 -4.24 -11.69 -17.12
CA ALA A 337 -3.53 -10.73 -17.96
C ALA A 337 -4.31 -10.14 -19.17
N THR A 338 -5.58 -10.54 -19.44
CA THR A 338 -6.34 -10.15 -20.64
C THR A 338 -7.73 -9.54 -20.38
N SER A 339 -8.14 -9.30 -19.14
CA SER A 339 -9.54 -9.08 -18.75
C SER A 339 -10.20 -7.74 -19.20
N ALA A 340 -9.47 -6.76 -19.73
CA ALA A 340 -10.01 -5.44 -20.06
C ALA A 340 -9.45 -4.85 -21.37
N LEU A 341 -9.20 -5.71 -22.38
CA LEU A 341 -8.58 -5.31 -23.64
C LEU A 341 -9.56 -5.35 -24.81
N ASP A 342 -9.34 -4.48 -25.79
CA ASP A 342 -9.95 -4.58 -27.12
C ASP A 342 -9.39 -5.80 -27.88
N SER A 343 -10.15 -6.33 -28.85
CA SER A 343 -9.83 -7.60 -29.51
C SER A 343 -8.46 -7.62 -30.20
N GLU A 344 -8.01 -6.51 -30.77
CA GLU A 344 -6.69 -6.41 -31.41
C GLU A 344 -5.56 -6.44 -30.39
N SER A 345 -5.69 -5.65 -29.32
CA SER A 345 -4.73 -5.66 -28.21
C SER A 345 -4.70 -7.01 -27.48
N GLU A 346 -5.85 -7.69 -27.38
CA GLU A 346 -5.94 -9.01 -26.77
C GLU A 346 -5.12 -10.06 -27.53
N ALA A 347 -5.24 -10.11 -28.85
CA ALA A 347 -4.47 -11.04 -29.68
C ALA A 347 -2.95 -10.84 -29.52
N LEU A 348 -2.50 -9.57 -29.52
CA LEU A 348 -1.09 -9.25 -29.34
C LEU A 348 -0.57 -9.60 -27.93
N VAL A 349 -1.40 -9.42 -26.90
CA VAL A 349 -1.07 -9.80 -25.51
C VAL A 349 -1.04 -11.33 -25.39
N GLN A 350 -1.99 -12.05 -25.99
CA GLN A 350 -2.03 -13.51 -25.95
C GLN A 350 -0.78 -14.12 -26.58
N ASP A 351 -0.38 -13.65 -27.78
CA ASP A 351 0.86 -14.11 -28.44
C ASP A 351 2.11 -13.80 -27.59
N ALA A 352 2.16 -12.63 -26.94
CA ALA A 352 3.24 -12.28 -26.04
C ALA A 352 3.30 -13.20 -24.79
N LEU A 353 2.13 -13.59 -24.26
CA LEU A 353 2.04 -14.52 -23.11
C LEU A 353 2.46 -15.93 -23.53
N GLU A 354 2.11 -16.40 -24.72
CA GLU A 354 2.57 -17.68 -25.24
C GLU A 354 4.09 -17.72 -25.40
N ASN A 355 4.69 -16.65 -25.92
CA ASN A 355 6.15 -16.51 -26.00
C ASN A 355 6.78 -16.54 -24.60
N LEU A 356 6.17 -15.86 -23.62
CA LEU A 356 6.67 -15.81 -22.23
C LEU A 356 6.59 -17.18 -21.53
N MET A 357 5.57 -18.00 -21.81
CA MET A 357 5.37 -19.32 -21.19
C MET A 357 6.32 -20.41 -21.69
N ARG A 358 6.94 -20.23 -22.86
CA ARG A 358 7.78 -21.27 -23.48
C ARG A 358 8.96 -21.65 -22.60
N GLY A 359 9.05 -22.97 -22.28
CA GLY A 359 10.17 -23.53 -21.51
C GLY A 359 10.16 -23.17 -20.03
N ARG A 360 9.05 -22.68 -19.48
CA ARG A 360 8.90 -22.27 -18.07
C ARG A 360 7.77 -23.03 -17.41
N THR A 361 7.91 -23.30 -16.14
CA THR A 361 6.78 -23.75 -15.30
C THR A 361 5.83 -22.56 -15.12
N SER A 362 4.57 -22.72 -15.52
CA SER A 362 3.65 -21.58 -15.56
C SER A 362 2.37 -21.88 -14.80
N ILE A 363 1.97 -20.95 -13.92
CA ILE A 363 0.66 -20.92 -13.27
C ILE A 363 -0.13 -19.77 -13.88
N VAL A 364 -1.27 -20.07 -14.50
CA VAL A 364 -2.13 -19.11 -15.17
C VAL A 364 -3.46 -19.05 -14.43
N VAL A 365 -3.72 -17.97 -13.70
CA VAL A 365 -5.04 -17.66 -13.14
C VAL A 365 -5.86 -16.99 -14.24
N ALA A 366 -6.89 -17.64 -14.71
CA ALA A 366 -7.67 -17.11 -15.82
C ALA A 366 -9.15 -16.96 -15.49
N HIS A 367 -9.72 -15.83 -15.92
CA HIS A 367 -11.15 -15.60 -16.00
C HIS A 367 -11.71 -15.93 -17.40
N ARG A 368 -10.85 -15.96 -18.43
CA ARG A 368 -11.23 -16.41 -19.78
C ARG A 368 -10.76 -17.84 -19.99
N LEU A 369 -11.70 -18.73 -20.16
CA LEU A 369 -11.39 -20.16 -20.31
C LEU A 369 -10.71 -20.48 -21.65
N SER A 370 -10.87 -19.64 -22.69
CA SER A 370 -10.12 -19.73 -23.94
C SER A 370 -8.60 -19.69 -23.72
N THR A 371 -8.12 -18.93 -22.74
CA THR A 371 -6.69 -18.84 -22.41
C THR A 371 -6.17 -20.13 -21.78
N VAL A 372 -6.98 -20.82 -20.96
CA VAL A 372 -6.55 -22.04 -20.29
C VAL A 372 -6.75 -23.30 -21.13
N ALA A 373 -7.63 -23.27 -22.10
CA ALA A 373 -7.91 -24.43 -22.96
C ALA A 373 -6.67 -24.92 -23.75
N ALA A 374 -5.70 -24.04 -23.99
CA ALA A 374 -4.44 -24.36 -24.67
C ALA A 374 -3.29 -24.78 -23.73
N LEU A 375 -3.55 -24.86 -22.42
CA LEU A 375 -2.55 -25.23 -21.41
C LEU A 375 -2.49 -26.77 -21.24
N ASP A 376 -1.39 -27.22 -20.63
CA ASP A 376 -1.13 -28.66 -20.51
C ASP A 376 -2.04 -29.32 -19.47
N ARG A 377 -2.48 -28.58 -18.45
CA ARG A 377 -3.30 -29.08 -17.33
C ARG A 377 -4.17 -27.94 -16.78
N ILE A 378 -5.36 -28.27 -16.34
CA ILE A 378 -6.32 -27.38 -15.71
C ILE A 378 -6.68 -27.94 -14.35
N VAL A 379 -6.57 -27.09 -13.33
CA VAL A 379 -6.96 -27.39 -11.94
C VAL A 379 -8.12 -26.49 -11.57
N VAL A 380 -9.23 -27.09 -11.18
CA VAL A 380 -10.45 -26.36 -10.76
C VAL A 380 -10.50 -26.28 -9.25
N LEU A 381 -10.54 -25.04 -8.75
CA LEU A 381 -10.65 -24.74 -7.32
C LEU A 381 -12.07 -24.33 -6.98
N ALA A 382 -12.63 -24.98 -5.96
CA ALA A 382 -13.91 -24.60 -5.34
C ALA A 382 -13.76 -24.64 -3.82
N ASP A 383 -14.15 -23.58 -3.14
CA ASP A 383 -14.15 -23.46 -1.67
C ASP A 383 -12.81 -23.88 -1.01
N GLY A 384 -11.69 -23.56 -1.66
CA GLY A 384 -10.34 -23.86 -1.17
C GLY A 384 -9.87 -25.31 -1.41
N GLU A 385 -10.60 -26.11 -2.16
CA GLU A 385 -10.26 -27.51 -2.52
C GLU A 385 -10.10 -27.66 -4.03
N ILE A 386 -9.29 -28.63 -4.46
CA ILE A 386 -9.20 -29.04 -5.85
C ILE A 386 -10.33 -30.03 -6.12
N VAL A 387 -11.30 -29.62 -6.95
CA VAL A 387 -12.47 -30.45 -7.28
C VAL A 387 -12.32 -31.18 -8.60
N GLU A 388 -11.54 -30.63 -9.55
CA GLU A 388 -11.28 -31.24 -10.83
C GLU A 388 -9.84 -30.96 -11.25
N ASP A 389 -9.22 -31.93 -11.94
CA ASP A 389 -7.83 -31.88 -12.37
C ASP A 389 -7.66 -32.73 -13.64
N GLY A 390 -7.28 -32.11 -14.75
CA GLY A 390 -7.14 -32.80 -16.03
C GLY A 390 -6.83 -31.85 -17.19
N THR A 391 -6.89 -32.37 -18.40
CA THR A 391 -6.76 -31.58 -19.63
C THR A 391 -8.09 -30.93 -19.99
N HIS A 392 -8.04 -29.91 -20.89
CA HIS A 392 -9.25 -29.28 -21.40
C HIS A 392 -10.26 -30.27 -21.97
N ALA A 393 -9.79 -31.25 -22.77
CA ALA A 393 -10.64 -32.23 -23.42
C ALA A 393 -11.34 -33.12 -22.38
N GLU A 394 -10.62 -33.65 -21.39
CA GLU A 394 -11.16 -34.48 -20.33
C GLU A 394 -12.22 -33.73 -19.48
N LEU A 395 -11.88 -32.51 -19.06
CA LEU A 395 -12.77 -31.74 -18.17
C LEU A 395 -13.99 -31.16 -18.91
N ALA A 396 -13.88 -30.87 -20.20
CA ALA A 396 -15.02 -30.39 -20.99
C ALA A 396 -16.09 -31.49 -21.21
N GLU A 397 -15.67 -32.77 -21.26
CA GLU A 397 -16.54 -33.92 -21.40
C GLU A 397 -17.10 -34.44 -20.07
N ALA A 398 -16.49 -34.10 -18.93
CA ALA A 398 -16.80 -34.66 -17.61
C ALA A 398 -18.10 -34.12 -16.99
N GLU A 399 -18.83 -33.22 -17.62
CA GLU A 399 -20.07 -32.57 -17.11
C GLU A 399 -19.89 -31.92 -15.70
N GLY A 400 -18.68 -31.59 -15.32
CA GLY A 400 -18.31 -31.02 -14.03
C GLY A 400 -18.39 -29.49 -13.95
N GLU A 401 -17.73 -28.91 -12.96
CA GLU A 401 -17.72 -27.46 -12.75
C GLU A 401 -17.01 -26.73 -13.88
N TYR A 402 -15.91 -27.32 -14.41
CA TYR A 402 -15.22 -26.77 -15.58
C TYR A 402 -16.13 -26.73 -16.81
N ALA A 403 -16.79 -27.83 -17.14
CA ALA A 403 -17.72 -27.89 -18.28
C ALA A 403 -18.86 -26.89 -18.13
N ALA A 404 -19.40 -26.73 -16.92
CA ALA A 404 -20.43 -25.73 -16.63
C ALA A 404 -19.94 -24.29 -16.83
N LEU A 405 -18.70 -23.98 -16.43
CA LEU A 405 -18.07 -22.67 -16.66
C LEU A 405 -17.78 -22.43 -18.14
N TRP A 406 -17.26 -23.46 -18.82
CA TRP A 406 -16.96 -23.42 -20.26
C TRP A 406 -18.21 -23.13 -21.09
N ASN A 407 -19.30 -23.90 -20.86
CA ASN A 407 -20.55 -23.73 -21.57
C ASN A 407 -21.21 -22.36 -21.34
N ARG A 408 -21.06 -21.77 -20.14
CA ARG A 408 -21.54 -20.41 -19.90
C ARG A 408 -20.75 -19.36 -20.67
N GLN A 409 -19.44 -19.53 -20.81
CA GLN A 409 -18.62 -18.55 -21.56
C GLN A 409 -18.76 -18.70 -23.07
N THR A 410 -18.86 -19.93 -23.57
CA THR A 410 -19.02 -20.20 -25.01
C THR A 410 -20.48 -20.07 -25.46
N GLY A 411 -21.46 -20.46 -24.64
CA GLY A 411 -22.89 -20.34 -24.92
C GLY A 411 -23.36 -18.88 -24.98
N ALA A 412 -22.80 -18.00 -24.15
CA ALA A 412 -23.08 -16.55 -24.21
C ALA A 412 -22.62 -15.89 -25.53
N PHE A 413 -21.75 -16.54 -26.32
CA PHE A 413 -21.35 -16.07 -27.64
C PHE A 413 -22.31 -16.58 -28.75
N LEU A 414 -23.12 -17.62 -28.48
CA LEU A 414 -24.04 -18.19 -29.49
C LEU A 414 -25.46 -17.60 -29.40
N ASP A 415 -25.85 -17.01 -28.26
CA ASP A 415 -27.15 -16.35 -28.06
C ASP A 415 -27.13 -14.85 -28.38
N GLY A 416 -26.08 -14.34 -28.99
CA GLY A 416 -25.84 -12.94 -29.31
C GLY A 416 -25.89 -12.62 -30.83
N GLU A 417 -26.49 -13.52 -31.67
CA GLU A 417 -26.83 -13.23 -33.08
C GLU A 417 -28.32 -12.89 -33.27
#